data_eb275428ce58c88a2307a23ddb8a15a1
#
_entry.id   eb275428ce58c88a2307a23ddb8a15a1
#
_cell.length_a   1.000
_cell.length_b   1.000
_cell.length_c   1.000
_cell.angle_alpha   90.00
_cell.angle_beta   90.00
_cell.angle_gamma   90.00
#
_symmetry.space_group_name_H-M   'P 1'
#
loop_
_entity.id
_entity.type
_entity.pdbx_description
1 polymer ?
#
loop_
_entity_poly.entity_id
_entity_poly.type
_entity_poly.pdbx_seq_one_letter_code
_entity_poly.pdbx_strand_id
1 'polypeptide(L)'
;ELGRIDKETTCNIGIIEGGIATNIVPNLVKVKGEVRSHDEGKLNKITNDIVFSFNQVIENYKKMNPDDELPRVEINIRKDFPRTYIPDDHPVVKLATRAAENLGRKMKTKTTGGGADANIFFEKGIFTGVLGTGMRDMHTVRESVKLDDMVRTAELLLEIIRLHSE
;
A
#
# COMPACT_ATOMS: atom_id res chain seq x y z
N GLU A 1 -12.01 -8.13 -10.81
CA GLU A 1 -12.32 -8.51 -9.43
C GLU A 1 -11.83 -7.42 -8.48
N LEU A 2 -12.67 -7.03 -7.49
CA LEU A 2 -12.33 -6.03 -6.48
C LEU A 2 -12.18 -6.70 -5.10
N GLY A 3 -11.46 -6.03 -4.21
CA GLY A 3 -11.18 -6.49 -2.86
C GLY A 3 -9.81 -7.20 -2.74
N ARG A 4 -9.73 -8.22 -1.91
CA ARG A 4 -8.53 -9.04 -1.77
C ARG A 4 -8.51 -10.11 -2.84
N ILE A 5 -7.55 -10.02 -3.75
CA ILE A 5 -7.38 -10.94 -4.88
C ILE A 5 -6.61 -12.19 -4.45
N ASP A 6 -5.52 -11.99 -3.71
CA ASP A 6 -4.73 -13.08 -3.14
C ASP A 6 -4.02 -12.65 -1.83
N LYS A 7 -3.03 -13.41 -1.37
CA LYS A 7 -2.34 -13.17 -0.09
C LYS A 7 -1.60 -11.81 -0.06
N GLU A 8 -1.16 -11.32 -1.19
CA GLU A 8 -0.30 -10.14 -1.32
C GLU A 8 -0.92 -9.01 -2.15
N THR A 9 -2.06 -9.27 -2.82
CA THR A 9 -2.64 -8.35 -3.80
C THR A 9 -4.04 -7.93 -3.40
N THR A 10 -4.28 -6.63 -3.46
CA THR A 10 -5.60 -6.01 -3.27
C THR A 10 -5.89 -5.01 -4.38
N CYS A 11 -7.16 -4.89 -4.76
CA CYS A 11 -7.65 -3.89 -5.70
C CYS A 11 -8.96 -3.32 -5.16
N ASN A 12 -9.10 -2.02 -5.10
CA ASN A 12 -10.29 -1.39 -4.57
C ASN A 12 -10.65 -0.12 -5.32
N ILE A 13 -11.96 0.11 -5.50
CA ILE A 13 -12.54 1.39 -5.88
C ILE A 13 -13.17 1.96 -4.60
N GLY A 14 -12.53 2.96 -4.04
CA GLY A 14 -12.92 3.52 -2.75
C GLY A 14 -13.84 4.74 -2.84
N ILE A 15 -13.81 5.46 -3.96
CA ILE A 15 -14.58 6.69 -4.15
C ILE A 15 -15.20 6.71 -5.55
N ILE A 16 -16.48 7.03 -5.61
CA ILE A 16 -17.21 7.37 -6.83
C ILE A 16 -18.02 8.63 -6.53
N GLU A 17 -17.75 9.71 -7.26
CA GLU A 17 -18.38 11.02 -7.07
C GLU A 17 -18.89 11.56 -8.40
N GLY A 18 -20.12 12.05 -8.45
CA GLY A 18 -20.70 12.69 -9.62
C GLY A 18 -22.20 12.87 -9.51
N GLY A 19 -22.73 13.70 -10.43
CA GLY A 19 -24.16 14.02 -10.49
C GLY A 19 -24.60 15.13 -9.54
N ILE A 20 -25.75 15.73 -9.87
CA ILE A 20 -26.37 16.83 -9.10
C ILE A 20 -27.83 16.54 -8.78
N ALA A 21 -28.49 15.66 -9.55
CA ALA A 21 -29.86 15.23 -9.33
C ALA A 21 -30.13 13.88 -10.00
N THR A 22 -31.12 13.16 -9.48
CA THR A 22 -31.44 11.78 -9.91
C THR A 22 -31.93 11.65 -11.35
N ASN A 23 -32.45 12.73 -11.93
CA ASN A 23 -32.98 12.78 -13.28
C ASN A 23 -32.07 13.49 -14.30
N ILE A 24 -30.81 13.78 -13.89
CA ILE A 24 -29.83 14.45 -14.76
C ILE A 24 -28.64 13.51 -14.95
N VAL A 25 -28.26 13.26 -16.20
CA VAL A 25 -27.06 12.54 -16.55
C VAL A 25 -25.84 13.37 -16.13
N PRO A 26 -24.92 12.83 -15.32
CA PRO A 26 -23.73 13.55 -14.86
C PRO A 26 -22.85 13.97 -16.04
N ASN A 27 -22.40 15.22 -16.04
CA ASN A 27 -21.39 15.69 -16.99
C ASN A 27 -19.98 15.20 -16.63
N LEU A 28 -19.76 14.80 -15.37
CA LEU A 28 -18.50 14.26 -14.87
C LEU A 28 -18.78 13.29 -13.73
N VAL A 29 -18.12 12.13 -13.79
CA VAL A 29 -18.02 11.19 -12.68
C VAL A 29 -16.52 10.95 -12.38
N LYS A 30 -16.12 11.17 -11.14
CA LYS A 30 -14.76 10.88 -10.67
C LYS A 30 -14.75 9.55 -9.94
N VAL A 31 -13.80 8.70 -10.32
CA VAL A 31 -13.58 7.41 -9.67
C VAL A 31 -12.16 7.38 -9.14
N LYS A 32 -11.98 7.00 -7.87
CA LYS A 32 -10.65 6.80 -7.28
C LYS A 32 -10.54 5.41 -6.71
N GLY A 33 -9.47 4.74 -7.06
CA GLY A 33 -9.17 3.41 -6.60
C GLY A 33 -7.68 3.23 -6.35
N GLU A 34 -7.32 2.08 -5.81
CA GLU A 34 -5.93 1.69 -5.60
C GLU A 34 -5.73 0.21 -5.91
N VAL A 35 -4.52 -0.11 -6.35
CA VAL A 35 -4.03 -1.48 -6.48
C VAL A 35 -2.76 -1.60 -5.66
N ARG A 36 -2.67 -2.65 -4.85
CA ARG A 36 -1.48 -2.98 -4.05
C ARG A 36 -1.06 -4.40 -4.34
N SER A 37 0.24 -4.61 -4.55
CA SER A 37 0.83 -5.94 -4.66
C SER A 37 2.31 -5.90 -4.30
N HIS A 38 2.82 -7.00 -3.74
CA HIS A 38 4.27 -7.22 -3.60
C HIS A 38 4.88 -7.79 -4.89
N ASP A 39 4.07 -8.24 -5.84
CA ASP A 39 4.47 -8.70 -7.16
C ASP A 39 4.19 -7.60 -8.20
N GLU A 40 5.24 -7.10 -8.85
CA GLU A 40 5.14 -6.03 -9.83
C GLU A 40 4.40 -6.47 -11.11
N GLY A 41 4.53 -7.72 -11.50
CA GLY A 41 3.80 -8.28 -12.64
C GLY A 41 2.29 -8.30 -12.38
N LYS A 42 1.86 -8.73 -11.19
CA LYS A 42 0.44 -8.69 -10.78
C LYS A 42 -0.07 -7.26 -10.69
N LEU A 43 0.73 -6.35 -10.08
CA LEU A 43 0.37 -4.94 -9.97
C LEU A 43 0.09 -4.33 -11.34
N ASN A 44 1.02 -4.51 -12.29
CA ASN A 44 0.90 -4.00 -13.65
C ASN A 44 -0.29 -4.63 -14.38
N LYS A 45 -0.44 -5.96 -14.27
CA LYS A 45 -1.57 -6.66 -14.92
C LYS A 45 -2.91 -6.11 -14.46
N ILE A 46 -3.15 -6.02 -13.15
CA ILE A 46 -4.44 -5.56 -12.61
C ILE A 46 -4.68 -4.10 -12.96
N THR A 47 -3.65 -3.26 -12.89
CA THR A 47 -3.74 -1.85 -13.31
C THR A 47 -4.16 -1.75 -14.76
N ASN A 48 -3.53 -2.53 -15.65
CA ASN A 48 -3.86 -2.55 -17.07
C ASN A 48 -5.27 -3.12 -17.34
N ASP A 49 -5.70 -4.14 -16.59
CA ASP A 49 -7.05 -4.70 -16.69
C ASP A 49 -8.12 -3.64 -16.33
N ILE A 50 -7.85 -2.78 -15.34
CA ILE A 50 -8.75 -1.66 -14.98
C ILE A 50 -8.80 -0.63 -16.12
N VAL A 51 -7.66 -0.18 -16.60
CA VAL A 51 -7.55 0.77 -17.72
C VAL A 51 -8.29 0.24 -18.95
N PHE A 52 -8.03 -1.02 -19.29
CA PHE A 52 -8.70 -1.68 -20.40
C PHE A 52 -10.22 -1.72 -20.22
N SER A 53 -10.70 -2.04 -19.02
CA SER A 53 -12.14 -2.13 -18.75
C SER A 53 -12.84 -0.79 -18.96
N PHE A 54 -12.25 0.31 -18.47
CA PHE A 54 -12.82 1.66 -18.70
C PHE A 54 -12.82 2.03 -20.18
N ASN A 55 -11.71 1.80 -20.88
CA ASN A 55 -11.62 2.11 -22.31
C ASN A 55 -12.59 1.26 -23.14
N GLN A 56 -12.74 -0.03 -22.84
CA GLN A 56 -13.70 -0.90 -23.53
C GLN A 56 -15.15 -0.43 -23.41
N VAL A 57 -15.57 0.07 -22.25
CA VAL A 57 -16.92 0.61 -22.07
C VAL A 57 -17.14 1.79 -23.01
N ILE A 58 -16.17 2.71 -23.08
CA ILE A 58 -16.24 3.87 -23.96
C ILE A 58 -16.27 3.46 -25.44
N GLU A 59 -15.37 2.55 -25.84
CA GLU A 59 -15.31 2.05 -27.22
C GLU A 59 -16.62 1.35 -27.64
N ASN A 60 -17.20 0.55 -26.76
CA ASN A 60 -18.46 -0.14 -27.04
C ASN A 60 -19.61 0.86 -27.17
N TYR A 61 -19.67 1.90 -26.32
CA TYR A 61 -20.65 2.95 -26.45
C TYR A 61 -20.54 3.68 -27.81
N LYS A 62 -19.32 4.09 -28.19
CA LYS A 62 -19.07 4.79 -29.45
C LYS A 62 -19.36 3.95 -30.68
N LYS A 63 -19.21 2.64 -30.63
CA LYS A 63 -19.62 1.74 -31.73
C LYS A 63 -21.11 1.76 -31.95
N MET A 64 -21.90 1.93 -30.89
CA MET A 64 -23.36 2.02 -30.98
C MET A 64 -23.86 3.44 -31.30
N ASN A 65 -23.05 4.44 -30.95
CA ASN A 65 -23.41 5.88 -31.09
C ASN A 65 -22.20 6.62 -31.72
N PRO A 66 -21.97 6.43 -33.04
CA PRO A 66 -20.73 6.90 -33.68
C PRO A 66 -20.64 8.43 -33.79
N ASP A 67 -21.75 9.12 -33.73
CA ASP A 67 -21.82 10.60 -33.85
C ASP A 67 -21.65 11.30 -32.49
N ASP A 68 -21.64 10.55 -31.39
CA ASP A 68 -21.48 11.09 -30.06
C ASP A 68 -19.99 11.33 -29.71
N GLU A 69 -19.67 12.57 -29.33
CA GLU A 69 -18.32 12.89 -28.81
C GLU A 69 -18.11 12.36 -27.38
N LEU A 70 -19.18 12.23 -26.62
CA LEU A 70 -19.17 11.72 -25.22
C LEU A 70 -19.87 10.36 -25.14
N PRO A 71 -19.58 9.54 -24.13
CA PRO A 71 -18.66 9.79 -23.05
C PRO A 71 -17.18 9.63 -23.44
N ARG A 72 -16.30 10.20 -22.63
CA ARG A 72 -14.85 9.98 -22.69
C ARG A 72 -14.29 9.62 -21.32
N VAL A 73 -13.16 8.95 -21.28
CA VAL A 73 -12.45 8.62 -20.05
C VAL A 73 -11.06 9.28 -20.07
N GLU A 74 -10.68 9.82 -18.93
CA GLU A 74 -9.32 10.26 -18.64
C GLU A 74 -8.80 9.47 -17.43
N ILE A 75 -7.68 8.80 -17.58
CA ILE A 75 -7.12 7.93 -16.55
C ILE A 75 -5.74 8.46 -16.13
N ASN A 76 -5.60 8.75 -14.85
CA ASN A 76 -4.35 9.15 -14.25
C ASN A 76 -3.88 8.05 -13.28
N ILE A 77 -2.70 7.50 -13.53
CA ILE A 77 -2.09 6.47 -12.69
C ILE A 77 -0.92 7.09 -11.95
N ARG A 78 -0.91 6.95 -10.62
CA ARG A 78 0.15 7.44 -9.76
C ARG A 78 0.70 6.30 -8.91
N LYS A 79 2.03 6.21 -8.82
CA LYS A 79 2.71 5.30 -7.91
C LYS A 79 2.97 6.06 -6.60
N ASP A 80 2.23 5.72 -5.55
CA ASP A 80 2.33 6.38 -4.25
C ASP A 80 3.46 5.80 -3.41
N PHE A 81 3.60 4.46 -3.40
CA PHE A 81 4.63 3.77 -2.64
C PHE A 81 5.39 2.76 -3.51
N PRO A 82 6.71 2.91 -3.65
CA PRO A 82 7.54 1.90 -4.30
C PRO A 82 7.55 0.59 -3.50
N ARG A 83 7.69 -0.52 -4.21
CA ARG A 83 7.85 -1.84 -3.58
C ARG A 83 9.11 -1.86 -2.72
N THR A 84 8.97 -2.37 -1.50
CA THR A 84 10.09 -2.60 -0.59
C THR A 84 10.16 -4.08 -0.23
N TYR A 85 11.36 -4.65 -0.28
CA TYR A 85 11.64 -5.99 0.20
C TYR A 85 13.03 -6.03 0.82
N ILE A 86 13.11 -6.43 2.08
CA ILE A 86 14.36 -6.64 2.79
C ILE A 86 14.39 -8.11 3.22
N PRO A 87 15.34 -8.92 2.71
CA PRO A 87 15.43 -10.32 3.08
C PRO A 87 15.86 -10.49 4.56
N ASP A 88 15.48 -11.60 5.19
CA ASP A 88 15.74 -11.85 6.60
C ASP A 88 17.23 -11.91 6.95
N ASP A 89 18.08 -12.26 5.98
CA ASP A 89 19.54 -12.32 6.14
C ASP A 89 20.24 -10.98 5.93
N HIS A 90 19.51 -9.92 5.58
CA HIS A 90 20.07 -8.58 5.40
C HIS A 90 20.65 -8.03 6.72
N PRO A 91 21.80 -7.31 6.69
CA PRO A 91 22.44 -6.76 7.89
C PRO A 91 21.51 -5.96 8.81
N VAL A 92 20.62 -5.15 8.24
CA VAL A 92 19.62 -4.35 8.99
C VAL A 92 18.67 -5.24 9.80
N VAL A 93 18.25 -6.38 9.25
CA VAL A 93 17.35 -7.33 9.94
C VAL A 93 18.13 -8.12 10.99
N LYS A 94 19.35 -8.57 10.67
CA LYS A 94 20.23 -9.27 11.62
C LYS A 94 20.58 -8.39 12.82
N LEU A 95 20.85 -7.10 12.59
CA LEU A 95 21.15 -6.16 13.67
C LEU A 95 19.96 -6.02 14.64
N ALA A 96 18.75 -5.83 14.11
CA ALA A 96 17.53 -5.73 14.92
C ALA A 96 17.22 -7.05 15.66
N THR A 97 17.44 -8.19 15.01
CA THR A 97 17.27 -9.52 15.63
C THR A 97 18.24 -9.72 16.79
N ARG A 98 19.52 -9.41 16.58
CA ARG A 98 20.55 -9.48 17.64
C ARG A 98 20.23 -8.56 18.82
N ALA A 99 19.76 -7.34 18.53
CA ALA A 99 19.33 -6.41 19.58
C ALA A 99 18.18 -6.97 20.41
N ALA A 100 17.20 -7.58 19.77
CA ALA A 100 16.08 -8.24 20.47
C ALA A 100 16.57 -9.41 21.33
N GLU A 101 17.48 -10.25 20.83
CA GLU A 101 18.08 -11.38 21.56
C GLU A 101 18.85 -10.91 22.79
N ASN A 102 19.65 -9.84 22.70
CA ASN A 102 20.35 -9.25 23.84
C ASN A 102 19.39 -8.79 24.95
N LEU A 103 18.17 -8.38 24.57
CA LEU A 103 17.11 -8.01 25.51
C LEU A 103 16.26 -9.21 25.98
N GLY A 104 16.67 -10.44 25.66
CA GLY A 104 15.92 -11.66 25.97
C GLY A 104 14.58 -11.80 25.24
N ARG A 105 14.45 -11.18 24.05
CA ARG A 105 13.23 -11.14 23.25
C ARG A 105 13.41 -11.87 21.93
N LYS A 106 12.32 -12.45 21.41
CA LYS A 106 12.29 -13.02 20.05
C LYS A 106 11.66 -12.03 19.10
N MET A 107 12.38 -11.62 18.07
CA MET A 107 11.85 -10.86 16.96
C MET A 107 11.30 -11.81 15.88
N LYS A 108 10.22 -11.39 15.23
CA LYS A 108 9.67 -12.06 14.04
C LYS A 108 9.58 -11.07 12.92
N THR A 109 10.06 -11.45 11.75
CA THR A 109 9.85 -10.71 10.52
C THR A 109 8.45 -10.97 9.97
N LYS A 110 7.88 -9.98 9.30
CA LYS A 110 6.55 -10.08 8.69
C LYS A 110 6.48 -9.16 7.47
N THR A 111 5.93 -9.68 6.39
CA THR A 111 5.54 -8.87 5.24
C THR A 111 4.17 -8.23 5.49
N THR A 112 4.05 -6.95 5.22
CA THR A 112 2.80 -6.19 5.36
C THR A 112 2.42 -5.53 4.04
N GLY A 113 1.13 -5.33 3.78
CA GLY A 113 0.62 -4.60 2.61
C GLY A 113 0.49 -3.09 2.83
N GLY A 114 0.95 -2.56 3.97
CA GLY A 114 0.92 -1.13 4.27
C GLY A 114 2.11 -0.39 3.64
N GLY A 115 1.87 0.82 3.14
CA GLY A 115 2.94 1.76 2.76
C GLY A 115 3.47 2.50 3.99
N ALA A 116 4.75 2.85 3.97
CA ALA A 116 5.42 3.64 5.01
C ALA A 116 6.53 4.47 4.37
N ASP A 117 7.04 5.47 5.09
CA ASP A 117 8.19 6.28 4.65
C ASP A 117 9.43 5.42 4.32
N ALA A 118 9.53 4.24 4.94
CA ALA A 118 10.53 3.23 4.62
C ALA A 118 10.58 2.85 3.13
N ASN A 119 9.44 2.86 2.44
CA ASN A 119 9.36 2.60 1.01
C ASN A 119 10.09 3.67 0.20
N ILE A 120 9.94 4.94 0.62
CA ILE A 120 10.58 6.08 -0.04
C ILE A 120 12.10 6.07 0.20
N PHE A 121 12.52 5.75 1.43
CA PHE A 121 13.95 5.62 1.74
C PHE A 121 14.58 4.46 0.98
N PHE A 122 13.89 3.33 0.88
CA PHE A 122 14.36 2.17 0.14
C PHE A 122 14.56 2.48 -1.36
N GLU A 123 13.64 3.21 -1.99
CA GLU A 123 13.78 3.65 -3.39
C GLU A 123 15.02 4.53 -3.61
N LYS A 124 15.45 5.26 -2.57
CA LYS A 124 16.66 6.07 -2.58
C LYS A 124 17.93 5.30 -2.20
N GLY A 125 17.84 3.97 -2.08
CA GLY A 125 18.97 3.11 -1.72
C GLY A 125 19.28 3.04 -0.23
N ILE A 126 18.39 3.58 0.64
CA ILE A 126 18.52 3.50 2.09
C ILE A 126 17.68 2.34 2.61
N PHE A 127 18.33 1.25 2.97
CA PHE A 127 17.65 0.09 3.53
C PHE A 127 17.03 0.40 4.88
N THR A 128 15.72 0.53 4.91
CA THR A 128 14.96 0.97 6.07
C THR A 128 13.91 -0.07 6.43
N GLY A 129 14.07 -0.71 7.59
CA GLY A 129 13.09 -1.64 8.15
C GLY A 129 12.06 -0.90 9.02
N VAL A 130 10.83 -1.37 9.02
CA VAL A 130 9.77 -0.88 9.91
C VAL A 130 9.67 -1.79 11.13
N LEU A 131 9.76 -1.22 12.32
CA LEU A 131 9.57 -1.93 13.58
C LEU A 131 8.11 -1.82 14.03
N GLY A 132 7.52 -2.95 14.42
CA GLY A 132 6.19 -2.95 15.02
C GLY A 132 6.23 -2.40 16.44
N THR A 133 5.34 -1.47 16.75
CA THR A 133 5.24 -0.81 18.07
C THR A 133 4.15 -1.39 18.96
N GLY A 134 3.49 -2.49 18.53
CA GLY A 134 2.38 -3.09 19.26
C GLY A 134 1.01 -2.40 19.05
N MET A 135 0.91 -1.49 18.08
CA MET A 135 -0.36 -0.84 17.70
C MET A 135 -1.45 -1.85 17.33
N ARG A 136 -2.66 -1.59 17.76
CA ARG A 136 -3.87 -2.38 17.52
C ARG A 136 -4.94 -1.53 16.89
N ASP A 137 -5.82 -2.16 16.12
CA ASP A 137 -6.95 -1.52 15.44
C ASP A 137 -6.57 -0.25 14.66
N MET A 138 -5.39 -0.29 14.01
CA MET A 138 -4.86 0.83 13.22
C MET A 138 -5.88 1.37 12.22
N HIS A 139 -5.92 2.70 12.08
CA HIS A 139 -6.84 3.41 11.18
C HIS A 139 -8.33 3.30 11.60
N THR A 140 -8.60 3.03 12.87
CA THR A 140 -9.96 3.04 13.42
C THR A 140 -10.04 3.95 14.65
N VAL A 141 -11.27 4.28 15.06
CA VAL A 141 -11.53 5.03 16.32
C VAL A 141 -11.15 4.25 17.59
N ARG A 142 -10.78 2.98 17.47
CA ARG A 142 -10.31 2.12 18.57
C ARG A 142 -8.80 1.91 18.54
N GLU A 143 -8.10 2.65 17.71
CA GLU A 143 -6.64 2.54 17.63
C GLU A 143 -6.00 2.76 18.99
N SER A 144 -5.10 1.88 19.36
CA SER A 144 -4.47 1.88 20.69
C SER A 144 -3.07 1.25 20.65
N VAL A 145 -2.23 1.64 21.59
CA VAL A 145 -0.93 1.02 21.89
C VAL A 145 -0.77 0.94 23.42
N LYS A 146 -0.22 -0.15 23.92
CA LYS A 146 0.10 -0.28 25.33
C LYS A 146 1.38 0.48 25.65
N LEU A 147 1.44 1.13 26.81
CA LEU A 147 2.62 1.81 27.29
C LEU A 147 3.84 0.88 27.34
N ASP A 148 3.66 -0.35 27.84
CA ASP A 148 4.73 -1.35 27.87
C ASP A 148 5.29 -1.68 26.48
N ASP A 149 4.45 -1.72 25.45
CA ASP A 149 4.89 -1.98 24.07
C ASP A 149 5.70 -0.79 23.52
N MET A 150 5.34 0.44 23.90
CA MET A 150 6.12 1.65 23.57
C MET A 150 7.51 1.62 24.25
N VAL A 151 7.56 1.30 25.55
CA VAL A 151 8.81 1.19 26.31
C VAL A 151 9.70 0.12 25.69
N ARG A 152 9.15 -1.06 25.41
CA ARG A 152 9.90 -2.15 24.77
C ARG A 152 10.45 -1.78 23.39
N THR A 153 9.72 -0.98 22.63
CA THR A 153 10.19 -0.49 21.33
C THR A 153 11.34 0.50 21.51
N ALA A 154 11.26 1.40 22.49
CA ALA A 154 12.33 2.34 22.79
C ALA A 154 13.63 1.60 23.26
N GLU A 155 13.50 0.60 24.12
CA GLU A 155 14.63 -0.25 24.56
C GLU A 155 15.27 -0.98 23.36
N LEU A 156 14.47 -1.52 22.44
CA LEU A 156 14.97 -2.17 21.24
C LEU A 156 15.75 -1.18 20.35
N LEU A 157 15.23 0.03 20.15
CA LEU A 157 15.91 1.05 19.37
C LEU A 157 17.24 1.47 20.00
N LEU A 158 17.28 1.66 21.32
CA LEU A 158 18.52 1.98 22.04
C LEU A 158 19.56 0.87 21.88
N GLU A 159 19.15 -0.40 21.99
CA GLU A 159 20.06 -1.53 21.81
C GLU A 159 20.55 -1.67 20.35
N ILE A 160 19.70 -1.38 19.35
CA ILE A 160 20.12 -1.32 17.95
C ILE A 160 21.20 -0.25 17.74
N ILE A 161 21.00 0.95 18.31
CA ILE A 161 21.97 2.06 18.21
C ILE A 161 23.28 1.65 18.87
N ARG A 162 23.22 1.06 20.07
CA ARG A 162 24.40 0.59 20.79
C ARG A 162 25.21 -0.41 19.97
N LEU A 163 24.54 -1.43 19.43
CA LEU A 163 25.19 -2.45 18.59
C LEU A 163 25.72 -1.93 17.26
N HIS A 164 25.13 -0.86 16.73
CA HIS A 164 25.61 -0.26 15.49
C HIS A 164 26.89 0.59 15.70
N SER A 165 27.13 1.06 16.92
CA SER A 165 28.30 1.87 17.28
C SER A 165 29.53 1.03 17.66
N GLU A 166 29.39 -0.26 17.81
CA GLU A 166 30.47 -1.24 18.05
C GLU A 166 31.13 -1.68 16.73
#